data_7c022b07579226146a8a8cb43033c4bf
#
_entry.id   7c022b07579226146a8a8cb43033c4bf
#
_cell.length_a   1.000
_cell.length_b   1.000
_cell.length_c   1.000
_cell.angle_alpha   90.00
_cell.angle_beta   90.00
_cell.angle_gamma   90.00
#
_symmetry.space_group_name_H-M   'P 1'
#
loop_
_entity.id
_entity.type
_entity.pdbx_description
1 polymer ?
#
loop_
_entity_poly.entity_id
_entity_poly.type
_entity_poly.pdbx_seq_one_letter_code
_entity_poly.pdbx_strand_id
1 'polypeptide(L)'
;MNIVHLTASTFYGGPERQILGLCRALADGDRSTVLSFSEGGRCAAFLAEARRQGFEAAAVEHDTPRVRAAVADVAAELERRRADVLLCNGYKANLLGRLAARRVGVPAVAVSRGWTGENVRVRLYETIDRMHLRWMDRIVCVSEGQARKVRRTGARPERVRVICNAIDVERFGDADPTYRATLLRYFPKPPRRIVGAAGRLSPEKGFDVLVAAAERVVKRDPAVGFVVFGEGACRGRLERQIAKSGLGGSFRLAGFRSDLDRFLPYFDLLTLPSFTEGMPNVVLEAFAAGVAVVSTAVGGAPEVVEDGVSGFLVRAGDAAALADRIGEALASEERLHDMGRQGRRRVERRFTFAAQAREYRRLFAELTSAPVETGKEDLVTAESCEH
;
A
#
# COMPACT_ATOMS: atom_id res chain seq x y z
N MET A 1 -11.40 -7.90 -21.63
CA MET A 1 -10.43 -8.93 -21.21
C MET A 1 -10.86 -9.58 -19.90
N ASN A 2 -10.48 -10.84 -19.68
CA ASN A 2 -10.68 -11.55 -18.40
C ASN A 2 -9.42 -11.43 -17.55
N ILE A 3 -9.47 -10.65 -16.49
CA ILE A 3 -8.33 -10.34 -15.63
C ILE A 3 -8.53 -11.06 -14.30
N VAL A 4 -7.54 -11.85 -13.88
CA VAL A 4 -7.57 -12.53 -12.59
C VAL A 4 -6.59 -11.85 -11.64
N HIS A 5 -7.08 -11.40 -10.48
CA HIS A 5 -6.29 -10.82 -9.40
C HIS A 5 -6.06 -11.89 -8.32
N LEU A 6 -4.82 -12.37 -8.19
CA LEU A 6 -4.44 -13.36 -7.18
C LEU A 6 -3.71 -12.68 -6.01
N THR A 7 -4.11 -13.01 -4.79
CA THR A 7 -3.48 -12.50 -3.56
C THR A 7 -3.44 -13.55 -2.45
N ALA A 8 -2.82 -13.22 -1.32
CA ALA A 8 -2.86 -13.98 -0.07
C ALA A 8 -3.32 -13.03 1.05
N SER A 9 -4.60 -12.66 1.01
CA SER A 9 -5.16 -11.70 1.95
C SER A 9 -5.42 -12.31 3.31
N THR A 10 -5.07 -11.59 4.37
CA THR A 10 -5.35 -11.99 5.76
C THR A 10 -6.29 -11.02 6.49
N PHE A 11 -6.59 -9.88 5.87
CA PHE A 11 -7.55 -8.88 6.35
C PHE A 11 -7.88 -7.91 5.20
N TYR A 12 -8.94 -7.13 5.34
CA TYR A 12 -9.30 -6.11 4.38
C TYR A 12 -8.61 -4.78 4.72
N GLY A 13 -7.57 -4.44 3.97
CA GLY A 13 -6.73 -3.26 4.21
C GLY A 13 -6.41 -2.44 2.95
N GLY A 14 -5.33 -1.67 3.01
CA GLY A 14 -4.88 -0.83 1.90
C GLY A 14 -4.60 -1.58 0.60
N PRO A 15 -3.86 -2.69 0.60
CA PRO A 15 -3.62 -3.50 -0.60
C PRO A 15 -4.90 -4.03 -1.25
N GLU A 16 -5.85 -4.51 -0.44
CA GLU A 16 -7.13 -5.05 -0.91
C GLU A 16 -8.02 -3.96 -1.48
N ARG A 17 -8.03 -2.75 -0.87
CA ARG A 17 -8.71 -1.57 -1.43
C ARG A 17 -8.15 -1.18 -2.79
N GLN A 18 -6.82 -1.28 -3.01
CA GLN A 18 -6.19 -1.03 -4.30
C GLN A 18 -6.66 -2.05 -5.35
N ILE A 19 -6.77 -3.33 -5.00
CA ILE A 19 -7.28 -4.38 -5.90
C ILE A 19 -8.72 -4.07 -6.31
N LEU A 20 -9.63 -3.86 -5.36
CA LEU A 20 -11.05 -3.63 -5.65
C LEU A 20 -11.29 -2.30 -6.37
N GLY A 21 -10.53 -1.25 -6.04
CA GLY A 21 -10.58 0.03 -6.75
C GLY A 21 -10.17 -0.09 -8.21
N LEU A 22 -9.10 -0.86 -8.49
CA LEU A 22 -8.69 -1.16 -9.86
C LEU A 22 -9.74 -2.02 -10.59
N CYS A 23 -10.30 -3.05 -9.96
CA CYS A 23 -11.37 -3.86 -10.53
C CYS A 23 -12.56 -3.00 -10.97
N ARG A 24 -12.99 -2.04 -10.13
CA ARG A 24 -14.06 -1.09 -10.48
C ARG A 24 -13.72 -0.24 -11.69
N ALA A 25 -12.53 0.31 -11.74
CA ALA A 25 -12.11 1.18 -12.84
C ALA A 25 -11.86 0.41 -14.16
N LEU A 26 -11.69 -0.90 -14.11
CA LEU A 26 -11.56 -1.78 -15.26
C LEU A 26 -12.91 -2.32 -15.75
N ALA A 27 -14.00 -2.21 -14.97
CA ALA A 27 -15.30 -2.81 -15.27
C ALA A 27 -15.93 -2.33 -16.60
N ASP A 28 -15.55 -1.14 -17.08
CA ASP A 28 -15.91 -0.67 -18.40
C ASP A 28 -15.08 -1.36 -19.49
N GLY A 29 -15.54 -2.52 -19.94
CA GLY A 29 -14.93 -3.30 -21.02
C GLY A 29 -14.07 -4.48 -20.59
N ASP A 30 -13.75 -4.63 -19.29
CA ASP A 30 -12.94 -5.73 -18.78
C ASP A 30 -13.65 -6.46 -17.62
N ARG A 31 -13.47 -7.78 -17.54
CA ARG A 31 -14.02 -8.60 -16.45
C ARG A 31 -12.92 -8.93 -15.46
N SER A 32 -13.08 -8.48 -14.22
CA SER A 32 -12.14 -8.78 -13.12
C SER A 32 -12.67 -9.88 -12.21
N THR A 33 -11.82 -10.86 -11.89
CA THR A 33 -12.08 -11.90 -10.88
C THR A 33 -11.03 -11.82 -9.78
N VAL A 34 -11.45 -11.97 -8.54
CA VAL A 34 -10.57 -11.93 -7.36
C VAL A 34 -10.38 -13.33 -6.81
N LEU A 35 -9.13 -13.80 -6.78
CA LEU A 35 -8.75 -15.03 -6.13
C LEU A 35 -7.84 -14.75 -4.93
N SER A 36 -8.07 -15.46 -3.83
CA SER A 36 -7.16 -15.41 -2.68
C SER A 36 -6.82 -16.81 -2.19
N PHE A 37 -5.55 -17.02 -1.83
CA PHE A 37 -5.21 -18.17 -0.99
C PHE A 37 -5.99 -18.08 0.33
N SER A 38 -6.37 -19.24 0.88
CA SER A 38 -7.29 -19.30 2.02
C SER A 38 -6.71 -18.69 3.30
N GLU A 39 -5.38 -18.78 3.48
CA GLU A 39 -4.67 -18.29 4.68
C GLU A 39 -5.33 -18.73 6.00
N GLY A 40 -5.84 -19.98 6.03
CA GLY A 40 -6.60 -20.49 7.17
C GLY A 40 -7.97 -19.82 7.36
N GLY A 41 -8.62 -19.41 6.27
CA GLY A 41 -9.93 -18.75 6.28
C GLY A 41 -9.87 -17.23 6.47
N ARG A 42 -8.70 -16.64 6.68
CA ARG A 42 -8.54 -15.19 6.93
C ARG A 42 -8.87 -14.33 5.71
N CYS A 43 -8.88 -14.89 4.51
CA CYS A 43 -9.29 -14.19 3.28
C CYS A 43 -10.80 -13.88 3.22
N ALA A 44 -11.62 -14.46 4.11
CA ALA A 44 -13.08 -14.41 4.03
C ALA A 44 -13.64 -12.97 4.00
N ALA A 45 -13.12 -12.08 4.84
CA ALA A 45 -13.56 -10.68 4.89
C ALA A 45 -13.30 -9.94 3.56
N PHE A 46 -12.14 -10.16 2.96
CA PHE A 46 -11.80 -9.56 1.67
C PHE A 46 -12.68 -10.11 0.53
N LEU A 47 -12.87 -11.42 0.46
CA LEU A 47 -13.70 -12.04 -0.56
C LEU A 47 -15.18 -11.67 -0.42
N ALA A 48 -15.69 -11.55 0.82
CA ALA A 48 -17.04 -11.06 1.08
C ALA A 48 -17.21 -9.62 0.58
N GLU A 49 -16.25 -8.75 0.84
CA GLU A 49 -16.26 -7.37 0.36
C GLU A 49 -16.20 -7.30 -1.18
N ALA A 50 -15.36 -8.13 -1.82
CA ALA A 50 -15.31 -8.22 -3.28
C ALA A 50 -16.68 -8.59 -3.88
N ARG A 51 -17.34 -9.60 -3.31
CA ARG A 51 -18.69 -10.03 -3.74
C ARG A 51 -19.73 -8.95 -3.49
N ARG A 52 -19.68 -8.26 -2.35
CA ARG A 52 -20.57 -7.14 -2.03
C ARG A 52 -20.48 -6.01 -3.06
N GLN A 53 -19.27 -5.82 -3.65
CA GLN A 53 -19.04 -4.86 -4.73
C GLN A 53 -19.36 -5.42 -6.12
N GLY A 54 -19.95 -6.62 -6.22
CA GLY A 54 -20.38 -7.22 -7.49
C GLY A 54 -19.29 -7.99 -8.25
N PHE A 55 -18.11 -8.22 -7.65
CA PHE A 55 -17.06 -8.99 -8.30
C PHE A 55 -17.18 -10.48 -8.02
N GLU A 56 -16.84 -11.28 -9.03
CA GLU A 56 -16.61 -12.70 -8.83
C GLU A 56 -15.37 -12.88 -7.94
N ALA A 57 -15.53 -13.61 -6.83
CA ALA A 57 -14.47 -13.79 -5.86
C ALA A 57 -14.48 -15.20 -5.24
N ALA A 58 -13.31 -15.86 -5.20
CA ALA A 58 -13.18 -17.22 -4.67
C ALA A 58 -11.88 -17.40 -3.89
N ALA A 59 -11.93 -18.28 -2.89
CA ALA A 59 -10.71 -18.81 -2.27
C ALA A 59 -10.14 -19.93 -3.14
N VAL A 60 -8.79 -19.99 -3.22
CA VAL A 60 -8.09 -21.15 -3.76
C VAL A 60 -8.24 -22.31 -2.78
N GLU A 61 -8.60 -23.48 -3.26
CA GLU A 61 -8.94 -24.65 -2.43
C GLU A 61 -7.77 -25.10 -1.57
N HIS A 62 -6.61 -25.33 -2.20
CA HIS A 62 -5.40 -25.73 -1.50
C HIS A 62 -4.48 -24.53 -1.23
N ASP A 63 -3.73 -24.65 -0.14
CA ASP A 63 -2.77 -23.65 0.32
C ASP A 63 -1.43 -24.29 0.70
N THR A 64 -0.42 -23.46 1.05
CA THR A 64 0.83 -23.95 1.60
C THR A 64 0.59 -24.76 2.88
N PRO A 65 1.24 -25.91 3.08
CA PRO A 65 2.40 -26.41 2.33
C PRO A 65 2.09 -27.22 1.06
N ARG A 66 0.84 -27.42 0.67
CA ARG A 66 0.43 -28.21 -0.52
C ARG A 66 0.67 -27.44 -1.83
N VAL A 67 1.92 -27.04 -2.07
CA VAL A 67 2.30 -26.14 -3.19
C VAL A 67 1.82 -26.66 -4.56
N ARG A 68 2.01 -27.96 -4.87
CA ARG A 68 1.62 -28.54 -6.16
C ARG A 68 0.11 -28.48 -6.39
N ALA A 69 -0.68 -28.77 -5.35
CA ALA A 69 -2.14 -28.70 -5.41
C ALA A 69 -2.60 -27.23 -5.57
N ALA A 70 -2.07 -26.31 -4.76
CA ALA A 70 -2.38 -24.89 -4.88
C ALA A 70 -2.07 -24.31 -6.27
N VAL A 71 -0.96 -24.72 -6.88
CA VAL A 71 -0.64 -24.31 -8.27
C VAL A 71 -1.60 -24.93 -9.27
N ALA A 72 -2.04 -26.20 -9.08
CA ALA A 72 -3.04 -26.82 -9.95
C ALA A 72 -4.41 -26.14 -9.84
N ASP A 73 -4.84 -25.80 -8.63
CA ASP A 73 -6.10 -25.07 -8.43
C ASP A 73 -6.10 -23.70 -9.11
N VAL A 74 -5.01 -22.92 -8.94
CA VAL A 74 -4.89 -21.63 -9.62
C VAL A 74 -4.90 -21.79 -11.13
N ALA A 75 -4.21 -22.81 -11.68
CA ALA A 75 -4.22 -23.10 -13.12
C ALA A 75 -5.64 -23.45 -13.62
N ALA A 76 -6.36 -24.33 -12.92
CA ALA A 76 -7.74 -24.68 -13.24
C ALA A 76 -8.68 -23.46 -13.19
N GLU A 77 -8.48 -22.55 -12.20
CA GLU A 77 -9.23 -21.31 -12.10
C GLU A 77 -8.95 -20.35 -13.26
N LEU A 78 -7.71 -20.27 -13.73
CA LEU A 78 -7.34 -19.45 -14.90
C LEU A 78 -7.98 -20.01 -16.18
N GLU A 79 -7.94 -21.32 -16.42
CA GLU A 79 -8.58 -21.98 -17.56
C GLU A 79 -10.11 -21.80 -17.53
N ARG A 80 -10.73 -22.10 -16.38
CA ARG A 80 -12.19 -21.99 -16.21
C ARG A 80 -12.72 -20.59 -16.53
N ARG A 81 -11.94 -19.56 -16.19
CA ARG A 81 -12.27 -18.15 -16.43
C ARG A 81 -11.81 -17.64 -17.78
N ARG A 82 -11.09 -18.46 -18.55
CA ARG A 82 -10.44 -18.03 -19.79
C ARG A 82 -9.64 -16.74 -19.56
N ALA A 83 -8.77 -16.77 -18.55
CA ALA A 83 -8.01 -15.59 -18.14
C ALA A 83 -7.05 -15.14 -19.25
N ASP A 84 -7.08 -13.86 -19.58
CA ASP A 84 -6.14 -13.23 -20.52
C ASP A 84 -4.87 -12.78 -19.80
N VAL A 85 -4.98 -12.41 -18.52
CA VAL A 85 -3.86 -11.92 -17.69
C VAL A 85 -4.06 -12.32 -16.23
N LEU A 86 -2.97 -12.70 -15.55
CA LEU A 86 -2.92 -12.90 -14.11
C LEU A 86 -2.15 -11.77 -13.42
N LEU A 87 -2.81 -11.01 -12.54
CA LEU A 87 -2.17 -10.03 -11.64
C LEU A 87 -1.87 -10.67 -10.29
N CYS A 88 -0.59 -10.82 -9.96
CA CYS A 88 -0.12 -11.40 -8.71
C CYS A 88 0.18 -10.29 -7.69
N ASN A 89 -0.51 -10.32 -6.54
CA ASN A 89 -0.38 -9.32 -5.49
C ASN A 89 0.31 -9.92 -4.25
N GLY A 90 1.62 -9.70 -4.13
CA GLY A 90 2.45 -10.18 -3.03
C GLY A 90 3.23 -11.44 -3.35
N TYR A 91 4.27 -11.73 -2.54
CA TYR A 91 5.30 -12.74 -2.80
C TYR A 91 4.77 -14.16 -3.03
N LYS A 92 3.76 -14.60 -2.27
CA LYS A 92 3.13 -15.92 -2.43
C LYS A 92 2.38 -16.01 -3.76
N ALA A 93 1.61 -14.98 -4.10
CA ALA A 93 0.89 -14.88 -5.37
C ALA A 93 1.87 -14.80 -6.55
N ASN A 94 2.97 -14.06 -6.43
CA ASN A 94 4.00 -13.98 -7.45
C ASN A 94 4.59 -15.36 -7.76
N LEU A 95 4.98 -16.13 -6.73
CA LEU A 95 5.62 -17.43 -6.90
C LEU A 95 4.64 -18.47 -7.45
N LEU A 96 3.52 -18.70 -6.75
CA LEU A 96 2.58 -19.78 -7.10
C LEU A 96 1.74 -19.41 -8.32
N GLY A 97 1.34 -18.15 -8.45
CA GLY A 97 0.59 -17.64 -9.59
C GLY A 97 1.37 -17.75 -10.89
N ARG A 98 2.66 -17.39 -10.90
CA ARG A 98 3.49 -17.58 -12.11
C ARG A 98 3.61 -19.04 -12.51
N LEU A 99 3.81 -19.95 -11.54
CA LEU A 99 3.88 -21.38 -11.86
C LEU A 99 2.58 -21.91 -12.46
N ALA A 100 1.44 -21.43 -11.98
CA ALA A 100 0.13 -21.76 -12.51
C ALA A 100 -0.09 -21.16 -13.93
N ALA A 101 0.17 -19.87 -14.07
CA ALA A 101 0.02 -19.14 -15.33
C ALA A 101 0.86 -19.75 -16.46
N ARG A 102 2.12 -20.16 -16.16
CA ARG A 102 2.98 -20.81 -17.12
C ARG A 102 2.42 -22.14 -17.63
N ARG A 103 1.66 -22.90 -16.80
CA ARG A 103 1.06 -24.18 -17.22
C ARG A 103 -0.03 -24.00 -18.27
N VAL A 104 -0.75 -22.88 -18.20
CA VAL A 104 -1.92 -22.60 -19.04
C VAL A 104 -1.64 -21.51 -20.08
N GLY A 105 -0.39 -21.03 -20.19
CA GLY A 105 0.01 -20.06 -21.21
C GLY A 105 -0.53 -18.64 -20.97
N VAL A 106 -0.90 -18.30 -19.71
CA VAL A 106 -1.42 -16.96 -19.34
C VAL A 106 -0.28 -16.06 -18.87
N PRO A 107 -0.12 -14.84 -19.38
CA PRO A 107 0.90 -13.91 -18.89
C PRO A 107 0.66 -13.52 -17.43
N ALA A 108 1.75 -13.53 -16.63
CA ALA A 108 1.73 -13.20 -15.21
C ALA A 108 2.43 -11.88 -14.91
N VAL A 109 1.73 -10.98 -14.26
CA VAL A 109 2.21 -9.65 -13.84
C VAL A 109 2.35 -9.61 -12.33
N ALA A 110 3.55 -9.36 -11.82
CA ALA A 110 3.76 -9.11 -10.39
C ALA A 110 3.45 -7.66 -10.03
N VAL A 111 2.73 -7.43 -8.93
CA VAL A 111 2.52 -6.09 -8.37
C VAL A 111 3.39 -5.93 -7.13
N SER A 112 4.49 -5.18 -7.26
CA SER A 112 5.47 -4.92 -6.20
C SER A 112 5.11 -3.65 -5.43
N ARG A 113 4.60 -3.83 -4.20
CA ARG A 113 4.16 -2.74 -3.31
C ARG A 113 5.20 -2.31 -2.27
N GLY A 114 6.40 -2.89 -2.31
CA GLY A 114 7.49 -2.64 -1.36
C GLY A 114 7.85 -3.87 -0.53
N TRP A 115 9.03 -3.80 0.09
CA TRP A 115 9.54 -4.78 1.02
C TRP A 115 9.74 -4.11 2.37
N THR A 116 9.17 -4.69 3.43
CA THR A 116 9.12 -4.09 4.77
C THR A 116 10.24 -4.60 5.68
N GLY A 117 10.72 -5.82 5.43
CA GLY A 117 11.73 -6.46 6.27
C GLY A 117 11.30 -6.65 7.73
N GLU A 118 9.99 -6.69 8.01
CA GLU A 118 9.37 -6.60 9.33
C GLU A 118 9.94 -7.62 10.33
N ASN A 119 10.16 -8.85 9.88
CA ASN A 119 10.74 -9.93 10.69
C ASN A 119 11.55 -10.89 9.82
N VAL A 120 12.27 -11.84 10.46
CA VAL A 120 13.13 -12.80 9.76
C VAL A 120 12.37 -13.63 8.72
N ARG A 121 11.16 -14.07 9.04
CA ARG A 121 10.32 -14.85 8.12
C ARG A 121 9.92 -14.02 6.90
N VAL A 122 9.50 -12.77 7.11
CA VAL A 122 9.16 -11.83 6.01
C VAL A 122 10.39 -11.55 5.17
N ARG A 123 11.58 -11.33 5.76
CA ARG A 123 12.83 -11.13 5.02
C ARG A 123 13.18 -12.32 4.11
N LEU A 124 12.95 -13.55 4.58
CA LEU A 124 13.16 -14.75 3.77
C LEU A 124 12.21 -14.76 2.56
N TYR A 125 10.92 -14.52 2.78
CA TYR A 125 9.94 -14.47 1.68
C TYR A 125 10.22 -13.34 0.70
N GLU A 126 10.62 -12.17 1.18
CA GLU A 126 11.01 -11.05 0.34
C GLU A 126 12.30 -11.36 -0.46
N THR A 127 13.23 -12.14 0.09
CA THR A 127 14.45 -12.57 -0.63
C THR A 127 14.09 -13.51 -1.77
N ILE A 128 13.20 -14.48 -1.51
CA ILE A 128 12.69 -15.38 -2.55
C ILE A 128 11.94 -14.59 -3.63
N ASP A 129 11.09 -13.66 -3.23
CA ASP A 129 10.34 -12.78 -4.14
C ASP A 129 11.28 -11.98 -5.04
N ARG A 130 12.32 -11.33 -4.47
CA ARG A 130 13.34 -10.57 -5.22
C ARG A 130 14.01 -11.40 -6.30
N MET A 131 14.38 -12.64 -5.99
CA MET A 131 14.96 -13.58 -6.98
C MET A 131 13.93 -13.98 -8.02
N HIS A 132 12.68 -14.18 -7.61
CA HIS A 132 11.61 -14.67 -8.47
C HIS A 132 11.10 -13.62 -9.48
N LEU A 133 11.11 -12.36 -9.11
CA LEU A 133 10.61 -11.26 -9.96
C LEU A 133 11.24 -11.22 -11.36
N ARG A 134 12.50 -11.63 -11.50
CA ARG A 134 13.19 -11.65 -12.82
C ARG A 134 12.55 -12.58 -13.86
N TRP A 135 11.73 -13.53 -13.42
CA TRP A 135 11.04 -14.49 -14.30
C TRP A 135 9.59 -14.11 -14.61
N MET A 136 9.08 -13.02 -14.04
CA MET A 136 7.73 -12.52 -14.34
C MET A 136 7.70 -11.89 -15.75
N ASP A 137 6.57 -11.98 -16.44
CA ASP A 137 6.40 -11.39 -17.78
C ASP A 137 6.44 -9.87 -17.70
N ARG A 138 5.80 -9.29 -16.67
CA ARG A 138 5.93 -7.87 -16.31
C ARG A 138 5.93 -7.70 -14.79
N ILE A 139 6.50 -6.59 -14.34
CA ILE A 139 6.53 -6.20 -12.94
C ILE A 139 6.01 -4.78 -12.84
N VAL A 140 4.88 -4.61 -12.21
CA VAL A 140 4.33 -3.30 -11.87
C VAL A 140 4.87 -2.89 -10.50
N CYS A 141 5.57 -1.77 -10.46
CA CYS A 141 6.04 -1.13 -9.23
C CYS A 141 5.14 0.07 -8.92
N VAL A 142 4.71 0.20 -7.67
CA VAL A 142 3.79 1.27 -7.26
C VAL A 142 4.43 2.65 -7.18
N SER A 143 5.76 2.73 -7.35
CA SER A 143 6.53 3.99 -7.38
C SER A 143 7.85 3.78 -8.10
N GLU A 144 8.47 4.87 -8.57
CA GLU A 144 9.83 4.84 -9.13
C GLU A 144 10.86 4.46 -8.04
N GLY A 145 10.62 4.88 -6.79
CA GLY A 145 11.41 4.43 -5.65
C GLY A 145 11.42 2.90 -5.50
N GLN A 146 10.28 2.23 -5.70
CA GLN A 146 10.19 0.77 -5.71
C GLN A 146 10.78 0.16 -6.99
N ALA A 147 10.58 0.78 -8.15
CA ALA A 147 11.14 0.31 -9.41
C ALA A 147 12.68 0.29 -9.38
N ARG A 148 13.32 1.31 -8.81
CA ARG A 148 14.78 1.31 -8.60
C ARG A 148 15.25 0.12 -7.74
N LYS A 149 14.50 -0.23 -6.67
CA LYS A 149 14.81 -1.40 -5.85
C LYS A 149 14.65 -2.70 -6.64
N VAL A 150 13.60 -2.83 -7.43
CA VAL A 150 13.33 -4.02 -8.26
C VAL A 150 14.38 -4.19 -9.36
N ARG A 151 14.74 -3.12 -10.07
CA ARG A 151 15.82 -3.18 -11.11
C ARG A 151 17.15 -3.67 -10.53
N ARG A 152 17.48 -3.31 -9.27
CA ARG A 152 18.69 -3.79 -8.57
C ARG A 152 18.69 -5.29 -8.24
N THR A 153 17.56 -5.97 -8.35
CA THR A 153 17.48 -7.43 -8.15
C THR A 153 17.84 -8.24 -9.39
N GLY A 154 18.19 -7.58 -10.50
CA GLY A 154 18.46 -8.22 -11.80
C GLY A 154 17.20 -8.44 -12.65
N ALA A 155 16.08 -7.81 -12.29
CA ALA A 155 14.91 -7.77 -13.17
C ALA A 155 15.23 -6.93 -14.41
N ARG A 156 14.86 -7.43 -15.60
CA ARG A 156 15.10 -6.74 -16.87
C ARG A 156 14.33 -5.40 -16.87
N PRO A 157 14.98 -4.26 -17.16
CA PRO A 157 14.36 -2.94 -17.11
C PRO A 157 13.08 -2.82 -17.96
N GLU A 158 13.05 -3.45 -19.12
CA GLU A 158 11.92 -3.45 -20.06
C GLU A 158 10.69 -4.19 -19.51
N ARG A 159 10.86 -5.07 -18.53
CA ARG A 159 9.76 -5.77 -17.84
C ARG A 159 9.19 -4.96 -16.66
N VAL A 160 9.89 -3.91 -16.22
CA VAL A 160 9.47 -3.09 -15.08
C VAL A 160 8.67 -1.88 -15.56
N ARG A 161 7.46 -1.73 -15.05
CA ARG A 161 6.59 -0.57 -15.27
C ARG A 161 6.26 0.10 -13.94
N VAL A 162 6.15 1.40 -13.94
CA VAL A 162 5.65 2.14 -12.76
C VAL A 162 4.20 2.48 -12.99
N ILE A 163 3.33 1.92 -12.15
CA ILE A 163 1.90 2.25 -12.11
C ILE A 163 1.56 2.53 -10.65
N CYS A 164 1.34 3.80 -10.35
CA CYS A 164 1.12 4.27 -8.99
C CYS A 164 -0.17 3.71 -8.37
N ASN A 165 -0.20 3.63 -7.03
CA ASN A 165 -1.45 3.42 -6.30
C ASN A 165 -2.41 4.57 -6.59
N ALA A 166 -3.70 4.30 -6.41
CA ALA A 166 -4.76 5.25 -6.68
C ALA A 166 -5.66 5.47 -5.46
N ILE A 167 -6.45 6.53 -5.51
CA ILE A 167 -7.43 6.88 -4.49
C ILE A 167 -8.78 7.24 -5.15
N ASP A 168 -9.84 6.91 -4.47
CA ASP A 168 -11.18 7.38 -4.76
C ASP A 168 -11.40 8.70 -4.01
N VAL A 169 -11.23 9.81 -4.73
CA VAL A 169 -11.25 11.14 -4.13
C VAL A 169 -12.65 11.54 -3.65
N GLU A 170 -13.71 11.06 -4.33
CA GLU A 170 -15.10 11.38 -4.00
C GLU A 170 -15.50 10.82 -2.63
N ARG A 171 -14.86 9.74 -2.20
CA ARG A 171 -15.08 9.14 -0.88
C ARG A 171 -14.82 10.11 0.29
N PHE A 172 -14.06 11.18 0.07
CA PHE A 172 -13.66 12.16 1.08
C PHE A 172 -14.46 13.48 0.98
N GLY A 173 -15.58 13.48 0.25
CA GLY A 173 -16.41 14.68 0.03
C GLY A 173 -17.30 15.08 1.22
N ASP A 174 -17.81 14.11 1.97
CA ASP A 174 -18.82 14.34 3.01
C ASP A 174 -18.18 14.27 4.41
N ALA A 175 -18.01 15.43 5.03
CA ALA A 175 -17.55 15.54 6.40
C ALA A 175 -18.72 15.37 7.40
N ASP A 176 -18.67 14.33 8.24
CA ASP A 176 -19.63 14.11 9.33
C ASP A 176 -19.08 14.63 10.65
N PRO A 177 -19.67 15.71 11.23
CA PRO A 177 -19.18 16.35 12.46
C PRO A 177 -19.06 15.43 13.68
N THR A 178 -19.76 14.28 13.69
CA THR A 178 -19.69 13.31 14.78
C THR A 178 -18.29 12.70 14.91
N TYR A 179 -17.57 12.58 13.79
CA TYR A 179 -16.18 12.10 13.78
C TYR A 179 -15.22 13.12 14.40
N ARG A 180 -15.46 14.43 14.20
CA ARG A 180 -14.70 15.48 14.91
C ARG A 180 -14.90 15.38 16.42
N ALA A 181 -16.14 15.25 16.86
CA ALA A 181 -16.44 15.10 18.29
C ALA A 181 -15.80 13.83 18.86
N THR A 182 -15.82 12.74 18.13
CA THR A 182 -15.17 11.48 18.53
C THR A 182 -13.66 11.63 18.59
N LEU A 183 -13.05 12.31 17.63
CA LEU A 183 -11.61 12.58 17.58
C LEU A 183 -11.15 13.40 18.80
N LEU A 184 -11.89 14.44 19.17
CA LEU A 184 -11.56 15.27 20.32
C LEU A 184 -11.67 14.51 21.65
N ARG A 185 -12.54 13.50 21.77
CA ARG A 185 -12.67 12.65 22.97
C ARG A 185 -11.45 11.77 23.27
N TYR A 186 -10.57 11.56 22.28
CA TYR A 186 -9.29 10.88 22.56
C TYR A 186 -8.39 11.69 23.52
N PHE A 187 -8.60 12.99 23.64
CA PHE A 187 -7.77 13.87 24.46
C PHE A 187 -8.48 14.27 25.75
N PRO A 188 -7.80 14.32 26.92
CA PRO A 188 -8.41 14.76 28.18
C PRO A 188 -8.81 16.25 28.12
N LYS A 189 -8.04 17.06 27.35
CA LYS A 189 -8.34 18.43 27.01
C LYS A 189 -8.27 18.54 25.49
N PRO A 190 -9.34 18.99 24.80
CA PRO A 190 -9.34 19.14 23.36
C PRO A 190 -8.19 20.04 22.89
N PRO A 191 -7.35 19.56 21.97
CA PRO A 191 -6.30 20.38 21.38
C PRO A 191 -6.88 21.39 20.38
N ARG A 192 -6.14 22.48 20.15
CA ARG A 192 -6.47 23.46 19.11
C ARG A 192 -6.14 22.94 17.72
N ARG A 193 -5.06 22.17 17.60
CA ARG A 193 -4.57 21.55 16.36
C ARG A 193 -4.34 20.06 16.55
N ILE A 194 -4.70 19.28 15.54
CA ILE A 194 -4.55 17.83 15.55
C ILE A 194 -3.61 17.38 14.43
N VAL A 195 -2.49 16.80 14.82
CA VAL A 195 -1.57 16.11 13.92
C VAL A 195 -1.92 14.63 13.92
N GLY A 196 -2.44 14.14 12.80
CA GLY A 196 -2.80 12.74 12.62
C GLY A 196 -1.69 11.92 11.99
N ALA A 197 -1.68 10.64 12.30
CA ALA A 197 -0.87 9.64 11.59
C ALA A 197 -1.64 8.32 11.55
N ALA A 198 -1.36 7.47 10.54
CA ALA A 198 -1.97 6.16 10.49
C ALA A 198 -1.05 5.12 9.85
N GLY A 199 -1.10 3.90 10.38
CA GLY A 199 -0.33 2.77 9.89
C GLY A 199 -0.14 1.70 10.94
N ARG A 200 0.44 0.57 10.53
CA ARG A 200 0.79 -0.51 11.45
C ARG A 200 1.81 -0.01 12.48
N LEU A 201 1.62 -0.33 13.73
CA LEU A 201 2.59 0.01 14.79
C LEU A 201 3.77 -0.97 14.75
N SER A 202 4.65 -0.77 13.77
CA SER A 202 5.81 -1.60 13.45
C SER A 202 7.05 -0.72 13.24
N PRO A 203 8.28 -1.28 13.36
CA PRO A 203 9.50 -0.48 13.35
C PRO A 203 9.68 0.38 12.10
N GLU A 204 9.30 -0.15 10.93
CA GLU A 204 9.47 0.55 9.64
C GLU A 204 8.58 1.78 9.50
N LYS A 205 7.55 1.94 10.33
CA LYS A 205 6.64 3.10 10.32
C LYS A 205 7.16 4.31 11.12
N GLY A 206 8.23 4.14 11.91
CA GLY A 206 8.94 5.25 12.55
C GLY A 206 8.11 6.07 13.56
N PHE A 207 7.07 5.48 14.18
CA PHE A 207 6.27 6.22 15.16
C PHE A 207 7.02 6.59 16.43
N ASP A 208 8.12 5.94 16.73
CA ASP A 208 9.06 6.36 17.77
C ASP A 208 9.75 7.71 17.45
N VAL A 209 10.07 7.94 16.18
CA VAL A 209 10.56 9.24 15.69
C VAL A 209 9.46 10.30 15.81
N LEU A 210 8.19 9.95 15.52
CA LEU A 210 7.06 10.84 15.71
C LEU A 210 6.86 11.24 17.17
N VAL A 211 6.99 10.30 18.13
CA VAL A 211 6.88 10.61 19.56
C VAL A 211 7.97 11.59 19.97
N ALA A 212 9.22 11.40 19.50
CA ALA A 212 10.32 12.32 19.77
C ALA A 212 10.12 13.71 19.13
N ALA A 213 9.53 13.76 17.93
CA ALA A 213 9.16 15.02 17.29
C ALA A 213 7.99 15.73 18.04
N ALA A 214 6.99 14.97 18.46
CA ALA A 214 5.84 15.49 19.20
C ALA A 214 6.27 16.12 20.55
N GLU A 215 7.24 15.54 21.24
CA GLU A 215 7.80 16.14 22.46
C GLU A 215 8.32 17.56 22.21
N ARG A 216 9.02 17.77 21.07
CA ARG A 216 9.55 19.08 20.70
C ARG A 216 8.43 20.08 20.31
N VAL A 217 7.43 19.59 19.57
CA VAL A 217 6.30 20.41 19.14
C VAL A 217 5.45 20.84 20.34
N VAL A 218 5.07 19.92 21.22
CA VAL A 218 4.22 20.18 22.39
C VAL A 218 4.92 21.10 23.41
N LYS A 219 6.26 21.02 23.54
CA LYS A 219 7.03 21.98 24.33
C LYS A 219 6.92 23.41 23.81
N ARG A 220 6.80 23.62 22.50
CA ARG A 220 6.65 24.93 21.85
C ARG A 220 5.20 25.39 21.82
N ASP A 221 4.26 24.50 21.56
CA ASP A 221 2.82 24.74 21.54
C ASP A 221 2.04 23.60 22.22
N PRO A 222 1.70 23.75 23.52
CA PRO A 222 0.96 22.73 24.27
C PRO A 222 -0.49 22.49 23.79
N ALA A 223 -0.99 23.33 22.89
CA ALA A 223 -2.33 23.18 22.31
C ALA A 223 -2.37 22.24 21.09
N VAL A 224 -1.23 21.62 20.70
CA VAL A 224 -1.16 20.62 19.65
C VAL A 224 -1.35 19.22 20.23
N GLY A 225 -2.28 18.46 19.63
CA GLY A 225 -2.51 17.07 19.94
C GLY A 225 -2.05 16.14 18.79
N PHE A 226 -1.52 14.97 19.15
CA PHE A 226 -1.11 13.94 18.20
C PHE A 226 -2.00 12.71 18.34
N VAL A 227 -2.45 12.15 17.24
CA VAL A 227 -3.22 10.91 17.22
C VAL A 227 -2.70 9.94 16.16
N VAL A 228 -2.46 8.69 16.55
CA VAL A 228 -2.02 7.64 15.65
C VAL A 228 -3.07 6.55 15.60
N PHE A 229 -3.58 6.28 14.39
CA PHE A 229 -4.51 5.20 14.12
C PHE A 229 -3.77 3.97 13.60
N GLY A 230 -3.91 2.86 14.30
CA GLY A 230 -3.32 1.58 13.94
C GLY A 230 -3.01 0.70 15.13
N GLU A 231 -2.67 -0.54 14.84
CA GLU A 231 -2.26 -1.55 15.81
C GLU A 231 -0.96 -2.23 15.36
N GLY A 232 -0.26 -2.86 16.28
CA GLY A 232 0.95 -3.62 15.97
C GLY A 232 1.87 -3.87 17.15
N ALA A 233 2.92 -4.64 16.89
CA ALA A 233 3.84 -5.12 17.92
C ALA A 233 4.59 -4.02 18.71
N CYS A 234 4.70 -2.81 18.14
CA CYS A 234 5.38 -1.69 18.80
C CYS A 234 4.50 -0.93 19.81
N ARG A 235 3.18 -1.26 19.94
CA ARG A 235 2.25 -0.49 20.78
C ARG A 235 2.81 -0.25 22.19
N GLY A 236 3.14 -1.30 22.94
CA GLY A 236 3.60 -1.15 24.33
C GLY A 236 4.93 -0.40 24.44
N ARG A 237 5.83 -0.47 23.43
CA ARG A 237 7.05 0.34 23.39
C ARG A 237 6.72 1.82 23.21
N LEU A 238 5.80 2.13 22.31
CA LEU A 238 5.37 3.51 22.05
C LEU A 238 4.63 4.11 23.27
N GLU A 239 3.78 3.36 23.94
CA GLU A 239 3.09 3.80 25.16
C GLU A 239 4.09 4.18 26.26
N ARG A 240 5.12 3.36 26.47
CA ARG A 240 6.21 3.68 27.43
C ARG A 240 6.99 4.93 27.03
N GLN A 241 7.27 5.11 25.74
CA GLN A 241 7.96 6.30 25.24
C GLN A 241 7.11 7.55 25.43
N ILE A 242 5.82 7.52 25.10
CA ILE A 242 4.86 8.62 25.30
C ILE A 242 4.81 9.03 26.77
N ALA A 243 4.72 8.05 27.69
CA ALA A 243 4.71 8.31 29.12
C ALA A 243 6.02 8.96 29.60
N LYS A 244 7.17 8.42 29.16
CA LYS A 244 8.50 8.94 29.51
C LYS A 244 8.73 10.38 29.01
N SER A 245 8.18 10.74 27.84
CA SER A 245 8.27 12.08 27.26
C SER A 245 7.21 13.07 27.84
N GLY A 246 6.40 12.65 28.80
CA GLY A 246 5.38 13.52 29.41
C GLY A 246 4.21 13.84 28.46
N LEU A 247 4.02 13.10 27.39
CA LEU A 247 3.03 13.36 26.35
C LEU A 247 1.67 12.70 26.62
N GLY A 248 1.44 12.15 27.83
CA GLY A 248 0.20 11.45 28.18
C GLY A 248 -1.09 12.26 28.01
N GLY A 249 -1.03 13.61 27.96
CA GLY A 249 -2.17 14.49 27.66
C GLY A 249 -2.34 14.81 26.17
N SER A 250 -1.26 14.78 25.39
CA SER A 250 -1.21 15.34 24.02
C SER A 250 -0.96 14.30 22.92
N PHE A 251 -0.61 13.05 23.24
CA PHE A 251 -0.35 12.00 22.25
C PHE A 251 -1.23 10.77 22.52
N ARG A 252 -1.92 10.28 21.49
CA ARG A 252 -2.86 9.14 21.58
C ARG A 252 -2.57 8.06 20.55
N LEU A 253 -2.57 6.81 20.98
CA LEU A 253 -2.65 5.62 20.15
C LEU A 253 -4.12 5.18 20.12
N ALA A 254 -4.85 5.58 19.07
CA ALA A 254 -6.31 5.42 18.98
C ALA A 254 -6.76 3.99 18.61
N GLY A 255 -5.81 3.10 18.28
CA GLY A 255 -6.15 1.76 17.80
C GLY A 255 -6.48 1.71 16.31
N PHE A 256 -6.75 0.51 15.80
CA PHE A 256 -7.16 0.31 14.41
C PHE A 256 -8.58 0.81 14.18
N ARG A 257 -8.78 1.55 13.07
CA ARG A 257 -10.09 2.02 12.61
C ARG A 257 -10.25 1.69 11.13
N SER A 258 -11.33 0.99 10.78
CA SER A 258 -11.68 0.68 9.37
C SER A 258 -12.26 1.89 8.63
N ASP A 259 -12.76 2.87 9.37
CA ASP A 259 -13.38 4.13 8.94
C ASP A 259 -12.45 5.34 9.12
N LEU A 260 -11.14 5.13 9.00
CA LEU A 260 -10.12 6.21 9.10
C LEU A 260 -10.39 7.38 8.15
N ASP A 261 -10.90 7.08 6.95
CA ASP A 261 -11.29 8.07 5.94
C ASP A 261 -12.26 9.13 6.47
N ARG A 262 -13.11 8.76 7.43
CA ARG A 262 -14.04 9.68 8.10
C ARG A 262 -13.35 10.62 9.11
N PHE A 263 -12.19 10.24 9.66
CA PHE A 263 -11.43 11.07 10.60
C PHE A 263 -10.47 12.02 9.90
N LEU A 264 -9.94 11.64 8.73
CA LEU A 264 -8.93 12.41 7.99
C LEU A 264 -9.32 13.86 7.75
N PRO A 265 -10.57 14.23 7.35
CA PRO A 265 -10.95 15.61 7.14
C PRO A 265 -10.83 16.52 8.38
N TYR A 266 -10.69 15.93 9.55
CA TYR A 266 -10.58 16.63 10.84
C TYR A 266 -9.15 16.70 11.39
N PHE A 267 -8.16 16.23 10.63
CA PHE A 267 -6.77 16.51 10.94
C PHE A 267 -6.37 17.86 10.37
N ASP A 268 -5.67 18.65 11.16
CA ASP A 268 -5.02 19.85 10.64
C ASP A 268 -3.83 19.50 9.77
N LEU A 269 -3.12 18.42 10.11
CA LEU A 269 -1.94 17.93 9.40
C LEU A 269 -1.85 16.41 9.52
N LEU A 270 -1.48 15.73 8.43
CA LEU A 270 -1.06 14.33 8.50
C LEU A 270 0.46 14.24 8.55
N THR A 271 0.99 13.32 9.35
CA THR A 271 2.43 13.01 9.33
C THR A 271 2.70 11.54 9.00
N LEU A 272 3.75 11.31 8.18
CA LEU A 272 4.23 9.98 7.81
C LEU A 272 5.73 9.86 8.12
N PRO A 273 6.13 9.35 9.30
CA PRO A 273 7.53 9.30 9.74
C PRO A 273 8.28 8.04 9.30
N SER A 274 7.80 7.33 8.30
CA SER A 274 8.26 5.99 7.90
C SER A 274 9.73 5.94 7.49
N PHE A 275 10.40 4.81 7.75
CA PHE A 275 11.74 4.50 7.24
C PHE A 275 11.71 3.88 5.84
N THR A 276 10.59 3.25 5.46
CA THR A 276 10.40 2.69 4.11
C THR A 276 8.93 2.68 3.74
N GLU A 277 8.67 2.99 2.47
CA GLU A 277 7.35 2.90 1.85
C GLU A 277 7.49 2.34 0.43
N GLY A 278 6.41 1.73 -0.06
CA GLY A 278 6.22 1.53 -1.50
C GLY A 278 5.65 2.80 -2.12
N MET A 279 4.34 2.97 -1.98
CA MET A 279 3.62 4.23 -2.16
C MET A 279 2.64 4.39 -0.98
N PRO A 280 2.71 5.48 -0.23
CA PRO A 280 1.94 5.63 1.00
C PRO A 280 0.47 5.97 0.71
N ASN A 281 -0.43 4.98 0.81
CA ASN A 281 -1.87 5.20 0.60
C ASN A 281 -2.44 6.27 1.54
N VAL A 282 -1.99 6.32 2.81
CA VAL A 282 -2.49 7.28 3.78
C VAL A 282 -2.19 8.74 3.38
N VAL A 283 -1.11 8.98 2.62
CA VAL A 283 -0.81 10.32 2.06
C VAL A 283 -1.78 10.65 0.93
N LEU A 284 -2.10 9.66 0.06
CA LEU A 284 -3.13 9.85 -0.97
C LEU A 284 -4.50 10.12 -0.32
N GLU A 285 -4.83 9.40 0.75
CA GLU A 285 -6.07 9.56 1.52
C GLU A 285 -6.13 10.95 2.18
N ALA A 286 -5.03 11.42 2.80
CA ALA A 286 -4.95 12.75 3.39
C ALA A 286 -5.15 13.86 2.35
N PHE A 287 -4.48 13.75 1.21
CA PHE A 287 -4.64 14.71 0.11
C PHE A 287 -6.06 14.68 -0.48
N ALA A 288 -6.67 13.52 -0.62
CA ALA A 288 -8.07 13.41 -1.03
C ALA A 288 -9.03 14.09 -0.03
N ALA A 289 -8.69 14.07 1.26
CA ALA A 289 -9.40 14.80 2.31
C ALA A 289 -9.04 16.30 2.40
N GLY A 290 -8.12 16.80 1.55
CA GLY A 290 -7.66 18.19 1.58
C GLY A 290 -6.71 18.52 2.74
N VAL A 291 -6.07 17.51 3.33
CA VAL A 291 -5.18 17.64 4.48
C VAL A 291 -3.72 17.71 4.03
N ALA A 292 -2.98 18.72 4.48
CA ALA A 292 -1.55 18.87 4.24
C ALA A 292 -0.74 17.74 4.92
N VAL A 293 0.46 17.47 4.39
CA VAL A 293 1.27 16.33 4.83
C VAL A 293 2.70 16.74 5.17
N VAL A 294 3.23 16.23 6.29
CA VAL A 294 4.68 16.19 6.55
C VAL A 294 5.13 14.73 6.51
N SER A 295 5.98 14.39 5.55
CA SER A 295 6.41 13.00 5.30
C SER A 295 7.92 12.86 5.27
N THR A 296 8.41 11.69 5.57
CA THR A 296 9.79 11.33 5.23
C THR A 296 9.93 11.09 3.73
N ALA A 297 11.08 11.49 3.17
CA ALA A 297 11.41 11.36 1.75
C ALA A 297 11.81 9.92 1.37
N VAL A 298 10.91 8.93 1.60
CA VAL A 298 11.17 7.51 1.36
C VAL A 298 10.19 6.90 0.36
N GLY A 299 10.66 5.90 -0.38
CA GLY A 299 9.82 5.17 -1.36
C GLY A 299 9.17 6.09 -2.38
N GLY A 300 7.85 5.99 -2.48
CA GLY A 300 7.02 6.83 -3.35
C GLY A 300 6.54 8.13 -2.70
N ALA A 301 6.88 8.44 -1.44
CA ALA A 301 6.43 9.67 -0.80
C ALA A 301 6.84 10.94 -1.58
N PRO A 302 8.08 11.07 -2.11
CA PRO A 302 8.47 12.22 -2.94
C PRO A 302 7.75 12.32 -4.30
N GLU A 303 7.09 11.25 -4.72
CA GLU A 303 6.30 11.25 -5.96
C GLU A 303 4.88 11.79 -5.73
N VAL A 304 4.42 11.73 -4.48
CA VAL A 304 3.09 12.18 -4.05
C VAL A 304 3.15 13.57 -3.44
N VAL A 305 4.07 13.81 -2.51
CA VAL A 305 4.25 15.09 -1.81
C VAL A 305 5.18 15.99 -2.64
N GLU A 306 4.73 17.19 -2.95
CA GLU A 306 5.53 18.26 -3.55
C GLU A 306 6.01 19.19 -2.43
N ASP A 307 7.33 19.14 -2.17
CA ASP A 307 7.95 19.82 -1.02
C ASP A 307 7.73 21.34 -1.09
N GLY A 308 7.24 21.89 0.02
CA GLY A 308 6.89 23.32 0.14
C GLY A 308 5.57 23.72 -0.52
N VAL A 309 4.93 22.84 -1.34
CA VAL A 309 3.70 23.13 -2.09
C VAL A 309 2.49 22.40 -1.51
N SER A 310 2.54 21.06 -1.45
CA SER A 310 1.43 20.27 -0.89
C SER A 310 1.73 19.73 0.52
N GLY A 311 2.94 19.99 1.01
CA GLY A 311 3.42 19.53 2.31
C GLY A 311 4.92 19.68 2.41
N PHE A 312 5.53 18.96 3.34
CA PHE A 312 6.98 18.96 3.52
C PHE A 312 7.58 17.56 3.50
N LEU A 313 8.80 17.46 3.00
CA LEU A 313 9.61 16.25 3.01
C LEU A 313 10.80 16.41 3.96
N VAL A 314 11.02 15.40 4.79
CA VAL A 314 12.15 15.36 5.73
C VAL A 314 12.95 14.07 5.58
N ARG A 315 14.17 14.05 6.08
CA ARG A 315 14.97 12.82 6.14
C ARG A 315 14.37 11.82 7.14
N ALA A 316 14.34 10.55 6.77
CA ALA A 316 13.89 9.49 7.68
C ALA A 316 14.78 9.41 8.93
N GLY A 317 14.14 9.25 10.10
CA GLY A 317 14.81 9.18 11.39
C GLY A 317 15.15 10.55 12.01
N ASP A 318 14.93 11.65 11.32
CA ASP A 318 15.23 13.00 11.82
C ASP A 318 14.01 13.60 12.56
N ALA A 319 13.93 13.34 13.86
CA ALA A 319 12.86 13.85 14.71
C ALA A 319 12.90 15.38 14.87
N ALA A 320 14.08 16.02 14.74
CA ALA A 320 14.20 17.45 14.84
C ALA A 320 13.64 18.13 13.61
N ALA A 321 14.07 17.72 12.41
CA ALA A 321 13.51 18.24 11.16
C ALA A 321 12.01 17.95 11.03
N LEU A 322 11.54 16.79 11.50
CA LEU A 322 10.11 16.47 11.51
C LEU A 322 9.32 17.45 12.41
N ALA A 323 9.83 17.73 13.61
CA ALA A 323 9.23 18.68 14.53
C ALA A 323 9.20 20.11 13.97
N ASP A 324 10.30 20.55 13.34
CA ASP A 324 10.42 21.89 12.78
C ASP A 324 9.44 22.08 11.60
N ARG A 325 9.32 21.08 10.70
CA ARG A 325 8.35 21.14 9.59
C ARG A 325 6.90 21.02 10.03
N ILE A 326 6.61 20.24 11.07
CA ILE A 326 5.27 20.23 11.69
C ILE A 326 4.96 21.63 12.25
N GLY A 327 5.88 22.24 13.00
CA GLY A 327 5.70 23.59 13.54
C GLY A 327 5.52 24.65 12.46
N GLU A 328 6.32 24.59 11.38
CA GLU A 328 6.19 25.46 10.21
C GLU A 328 4.84 25.34 9.51
N ALA A 329 4.37 24.09 9.30
CA ALA A 329 3.06 23.84 8.69
C ALA A 329 1.91 24.41 9.55
N LEU A 330 1.98 24.22 10.88
CA LEU A 330 0.93 24.66 11.79
C LEU A 330 0.94 26.17 12.08
N ALA A 331 1.99 26.91 11.69
CA ALA A 331 2.16 28.34 11.99
C ALA A 331 1.13 29.23 11.26
N SER A 332 0.64 28.81 10.08
CA SER A 332 -0.36 29.54 9.30
C SER A 332 -1.48 28.62 8.84
N GLU A 333 -2.69 28.93 9.26
CA GLU A 333 -3.90 28.21 8.85
C GLU A 333 -4.17 28.31 7.36
N GLU A 334 -3.98 29.50 6.79
CA GLU A 334 -4.15 29.75 5.37
C GLU A 334 -3.19 28.90 4.52
N ARG A 335 -1.88 28.88 4.89
CA ARG A 335 -0.87 28.07 4.21
C ARG A 335 -1.17 26.59 4.34
N LEU A 336 -1.60 26.14 5.51
CA LEU A 336 -1.95 24.74 5.77
C LEU A 336 -3.11 24.28 4.89
N HIS A 337 -4.17 25.08 4.79
CA HIS A 337 -5.30 24.83 3.89
C HIS A 337 -4.89 24.89 2.42
N ASP A 338 -4.01 25.82 2.03
CA ASP A 338 -3.52 25.88 0.65
C ASP A 338 -2.73 24.63 0.27
N MET A 339 -1.82 24.19 1.13
CA MET A 339 -1.08 22.94 0.93
C MET A 339 -2.01 21.75 0.78
N GLY A 340 -3.06 21.65 1.60
CA GLY A 340 -4.08 20.61 1.49
C GLY A 340 -4.83 20.65 0.15
N ARG A 341 -5.23 21.85 -0.30
CA ARG A 341 -5.86 22.04 -1.62
C ARG A 341 -4.94 21.62 -2.77
N GLN A 342 -3.66 21.99 -2.72
CA GLN A 342 -2.67 21.58 -3.73
C GLN A 342 -2.49 20.05 -3.75
N GLY A 343 -2.41 19.43 -2.58
CA GLY A 343 -2.37 17.98 -2.44
C GLY A 343 -3.59 17.31 -3.07
N ARG A 344 -4.80 17.82 -2.79
CA ARG A 344 -6.04 17.31 -3.37
C ARG A 344 -6.06 17.43 -4.89
N ARG A 345 -5.73 18.59 -5.46
CA ARG A 345 -5.62 18.78 -6.91
C ARG A 345 -4.64 17.82 -7.55
N ARG A 346 -3.52 17.51 -6.86
CA ARG A 346 -2.51 16.57 -7.34
C ARG A 346 -3.05 15.15 -7.43
N VAL A 347 -3.76 14.66 -6.39
CA VAL A 347 -4.33 13.30 -6.42
C VAL A 347 -5.48 13.19 -7.41
N GLU A 348 -6.33 14.20 -7.56
CA GLU A 348 -7.39 14.26 -8.57
C GLU A 348 -6.86 14.15 -10.00
N ARG A 349 -5.69 14.73 -10.28
CA ARG A 349 -5.10 14.71 -11.63
C ARG A 349 -4.33 13.43 -11.93
N ARG A 350 -3.62 12.83 -10.96
CA ARG A 350 -2.59 11.82 -11.22
C ARG A 350 -2.83 10.47 -10.56
N PHE A 351 -3.55 10.42 -9.45
CA PHE A 351 -3.63 9.23 -8.60
C PHE A 351 -5.05 8.69 -8.47
N THR A 352 -5.85 8.81 -9.53
CA THR A 352 -7.20 8.24 -9.58
C THR A 352 -7.19 6.82 -10.12
N PHE A 353 -8.16 6.00 -9.72
CA PHE A 353 -8.32 4.66 -10.26
C PHE A 353 -8.55 4.65 -11.78
N ALA A 354 -9.20 5.68 -12.34
CA ALA A 354 -9.34 5.83 -13.78
C ALA A 354 -7.99 6.02 -14.50
N ALA A 355 -7.09 6.84 -13.92
CA ALA A 355 -5.73 7.00 -14.44
C ALA A 355 -4.93 5.69 -14.32
N GLN A 356 -5.02 5.01 -13.19
CA GLN A 356 -4.36 3.73 -12.95
C GLN A 356 -4.85 2.66 -13.95
N ALA A 357 -6.16 2.53 -14.15
CA ALA A 357 -6.74 1.56 -15.08
C ALA A 357 -6.29 1.79 -16.52
N ARG A 358 -6.13 3.04 -16.97
CA ARG A 358 -5.57 3.34 -18.30
C ARG A 358 -4.16 2.79 -18.48
N GLU A 359 -3.29 2.93 -17.47
CA GLU A 359 -1.93 2.39 -17.53
C GLU A 359 -1.92 0.86 -17.51
N TYR A 360 -2.79 0.23 -16.71
CA TYR A 360 -2.94 -1.23 -16.72
C TYR A 360 -3.46 -1.76 -18.07
N ARG A 361 -4.46 -1.09 -18.68
CA ARG A 361 -4.96 -1.47 -20.02
C ARG A 361 -3.86 -1.41 -21.09
N ARG A 362 -2.99 -0.38 -21.06
CA ARG A 362 -1.82 -0.30 -21.96
C ARG A 362 -0.87 -1.48 -21.73
N LEU A 363 -0.57 -1.79 -20.47
CA LEU A 363 0.28 -2.93 -20.13
C LEU A 363 -0.33 -4.26 -20.59
N PHE A 364 -1.64 -4.45 -20.43
CA PHE A 364 -2.31 -5.67 -20.86
C PHE A 364 -2.34 -5.80 -22.39
N ALA A 365 -2.57 -4.72 -23.11
CA ALA A 365 -2.51 -4.71 -24.58
C ALA A 365 -1.09 -5.12 -25.08
N GLU A 366 -0.02 -4.62 -24.46
CA GLU A 366 1.34 -5.05 -24.77
C GLU A 366 1.58 -6.55 -24.56
N LEU A 367 0.95 -7.13 -23.51
CA LEU A 367 1.12 -8.54 -23.16
C LEU A 367 0.34 -9.50 -24.07
N THR A 368 -0.86 -9.09 -24.50
CA THR A 368 -1.75 -9.93 -25.30
C THR A 368 -1.52 -9.79 -26.81
N SER A 369 -0.86 -8.69 -27.25
CA SER A 369 -0.50 -8.48 -28.66
C SER A 369 0.86 -9.07 -29.04
N ALA A 370 1.72 -9.40 -28.06
CA ALA A 370 2.99 -10.05 -28.31
C ALA A 370 2.80 -11.58 -28.47
N PRO A 371 3.41 -12.24 -29.50
CA PRO A 371 3.42 -13.69 -29.55
C PRO A 371 4.07 -14.22 -28.26
N VAL A 372 3.43 -15.20 -27.64
CA VAL A 372 3.97 -15.89 -26.47
C VAL A 372 5.26 -16.59 -26.90
N GLU A 373 6.41 -16.03 -26.54
CA GLU A 373 7.67 -16.76 -26.62
C GLU A 373 7.60 -17.94 -25.64
N THR A 374 7.14 -19.07 -26.11
CA THR A 374 7.30 -20.34 -25.41
C THR A 374 8.79 -20.65 -25.41
N GLY A 375 9.47 -20.29 -24.32
CA GLY A 375 10.86 -20.66 -24.08
C GLY A 375 11.03 -22.18 -24.11
N LYS A 376 11.29 -22.71 -25.30
CA LYS A 376 11.98 -23.96 -25.48
C LYS A 376 13.47 -23.69 -25.28
N GLU A 377 13.92 -23.81 -24.04
CA GLU A 377 15.33 -24.04 -23.71
C GLU A 377 15.40 -24.20 -22.20
N ASP A 378 15.60 -25.44 -21.80
CA ASP A 378 16.30 -25.98 -20.63
C ASP A 378 15.70 -27.32 -20.21
N LEU A 379 15.69 -28.25 -21.19
CA LEU A 379 15.79 -29.69 -20.92
C LEU A 379 17.23 -30.11 -21.34
N VAL A 380 18.19 -29.78 -20.49
CA VAL A 380 19.47 -30.45 -20.54
C VAL A 380 19.26 -31.83 -19.92
N THR A 381 19.22 -32.79 -20.80
CA THR A 381 19.31 -34.25 -20.62
C THR A 381 20.42 -34.55 -19.64
N ALA A 382 20.03 -35.12 -18.49
CA ALA A 382 20.91 -35.96 -17.70
C ALA A 382 20.89 -37.37 -18.31
N GLU A 383 21.75 -37.62 -19.29
CA GLU A 383 22.15 -38.98 -19.69
C GLU A 383 23.62 -38.95 -20.05
N SER A 384 24.28 -39.96 -19.54
CA SER A 384 25.65 -40.40 -19.80
C SER A 384 26.79 -39.81 -18.98
N CYS A 385 27.07 -40.43 -17.87
CA CYS A 385 28.42 -40.81 -17.43
C CYS A 385 28.39 -42.19 -16.82
N GLU A 386 28.33 -43.21 -17.68
CA GLU A 386 28.99 -44.48 -17.44
C GLU A 386 30.25 -44.49 -18.31
N HIS A 387 31.41 -44.42 -17.61
CA HIS A 387 32.63 -45.25 -17.82
C HIS A 387 33.71 -44.72 -16.89
#